data_42dcf1c2a6d6a11907729da52ebb37a8
#
_entry.id   42dcf1c2a6d6a11907729da52ebb37a8
#
_cell.length_a   1.000
_cell.length_b   1.000
_cell.length_c   1.000
_cell.angle_alpha   90.00
_cell.angle_beta   90.00
_cell.angle_gamma   90.00
#
_symmetry.space_group_name_H-M   'P 1'
#
loop_
_entity.id
_entity.type
_entity.pdbx_description
1 polymer ?
#
loop_
_entity_poly.entity_id
_entity_poly.type
_entity_poly.pdbx_seq_one_letter_code
_entity_poly.pdbx_strand_id
1 'polypeptide(L)'
;MSGVLALFPELTDVNGDAQNALVLARRAGWAGHLDVRVERLAAGEAPTSTPIAVVLGSTTDPALPRLLEALRGVQDDLEGWIEDGVPVLAVGTGLEALGRGIVLPERRLDGLGLVPAVAEPLPSRAAGDLVVRAAEGDLVGYENHSRGLVLDAGVPALGTVQRGVGDGRGSDGVRHGSIIGTRMHGPVLAKNPALADAILAAALGGPVSVRGETAAAADAAAARIRAALLASA
;
A
#
# COMPACT_ATOMS: atom_id res chain seq x y z
N MET A 1 -8.55 -5.34 21.42
CA MET A 1 -7.15 -5.15 21.01
C MET A 1 -7.22 -4.79 19.54
N SER A 2 -6.64 -3.67 19.13
CA SER A 2 -6.71 -3.24 17.75
C SER A 2 -5.41 -3.66 17.04
N GLY A 3 -5.53 -4.37 15.91
CA GLY A 3 -4.41 -4.90 15.13
C GLY A 3 -4.18 -4.15 13.82
N VAL A 4 -3.16 -4.55 13.08
CA VAL A 4 -2.97 -4.18 11.68
C VAL A 4 -3.79 -5.16 10.84
N LEU A 5 -4.79 -4.66 10.12
CA LEU A 5 -5.70 -5.48 9.34
C LEU A 5 -5.15 -5.72 7.93
N ALA A 6 -4.93 -6.98 7.56
CA ALA A 6 -4.71 -7.40 6.19
C ALA A 6 -6.06 -7.76 5.55
N LEU A 7 -6.49 -6.99 4.55
CA LEU A 7 -7.73 -7.23 3.83
C LEU A 7 -7.55 -8.32 2.76
N PHE A 8 -8.29 -9.40 2.92
CA PHE A 8 -8.43 -10.49 1.93
C PHE A 8 -7.08 -11.05 1.46
N PRO A 9 -6.17 -11.41 2.39
CA PRO A 9 -4.81 -11.80 2.01
C PRO A 9 -4.78 -13.04 1.08
N GLU A 10 -5.81 -13.88 1.09
CA GLU A 10 -5.98 -15.00 0.15
C GLU A 10 -6.23 -14.53 -1.29
N LEU A 11 -6.64 -13.28 -1.50
CA LEU A 11 -6.85 -12.64 -2.80
C LEU A 11 -5.76 -11.65 -3.15
N THR A 12 -5.13 -11.01 -2.15
CA THR A 12 -4.35 -9.77 -2.31
C THR A 12 -2.88 -9.91 -1.95
N ASP A 13 -2.35 -11.13 -1.86
CA ASP A 13 -0.92 -11.37 -1.56
C ASP A 13 -0.07 -11.69 -2.82
N VAL A 14 -0.53 -11.31 -3.99
CA VAL A 14 0.30 -11.35 -5.19
C VAL A 14 1.49 -10.42 -4.99
N ASN A 15 2.71 -10.92 -5.28
CA ASN A 15 3.99 -10.25 -5.00
C ASN A 15 4.33 -10.08 -3.50
N GLY A 16 3.63 -10.71 -2.57
CA GLY A 16 3.89 -10.62 -1.13
C GLY A 16 3.38 -9.32 -0.48
N ASP A 17 2.41 -8.64 -1.09
CA ASP A 17 1.96 -7.31 -0.65
C ASP A 17 1.23 -7.34 0.71
N ALA A 18 0.52 -8.43 1.04
CA ALA A 18 -0.13 -8.58 2.35
C ALA A 18 0.89 -8.65 3.51
N GLN A 19 2.16 -8.97 3.24
CA GLN A 19 3.22 -8.99 4.24
C GLN A 19 3.57 -7.59 4.78
N ASN A 20 3.13 -6.51 4.15
CA ASN A 20 3.25 -5.16 4.71
C ASN A 20 2.57 -5.05 6.10
N ALA A 21 1.48 -5.79 6.33
CA ALA A 21 0.84 -5.85 7.65
C ALA A 21 1.77 -6.45 8.72
N LEU A 22 2.54 -7.49 8.37
CA LEU A 22 3.54 -8.08 9.27
C LEU A 22 4.67 -7.09 9.57
N VAL A 23 5.12 -6.32 8.58
CA VAL A 23 6.15 -5.29 8.78
C VAL A 23 5.67 -4.25 9.79
N LEU A 24 4.45 -3.72 9.64
CA LEU A 24 3.86 -2.76 10.57
C LEU A 24 3.74 -3.35 11.97
N ALA A 25 3.17 -4.54 12.13
CA ALA A 25 3.02 -5.18 13.45
C ALA A 25 4.37 -5.45 14.12
N ARG A 26 5.39 -5.88 13.38
CA ARG A 26 6.74 -6.09 13.92
C ARG A 26 7.40 -4.79 14.37
N ARG A 27 7.30 -3.74 13.55
CA ARG A 27 7.85 -2.42 13.90
C ARG A 27 7.14 -1.80 15.11
N ALA A 28 5.82 -1.93 15.20
CA ALA A 28 5.06 -1.55 16.39
C ALA A 28 5.58 -2.27 17.63
N GLY A 29 5.80 -3.58 17.56
CA GLY A 29 6.39 -4.36 18.65
C GLY A 29 7.78 -3.88 19.04
N TRP A 30 8.65 -3.55 18.09
CA TRP A 30 9.99 -2.98 18.35
C TRP A 30 9.93 -1.56 18.92
N ALA A 31 8.83 -0.86 18.73
CA ALA A 31 8.56 0.45 19.35
C ALA A 31 7.91 0.34 20.74
N GLY A 32 7.66 -0.88 21.24
CA GLY A 32 7.09 -1.12 22.57
C GLY A 32 5.60 -1.44 22.59
N HIS A 33 4.92 -1.42 21.44
CA HIS A 33 3.49 -1.78 21.32
C HIS A 33 3.34 -3.30 21.13
N LEU A 34 3.59 -4.06 22.18
CA LEU A 34 3.69 -5.53 22.15
C LEU A 34 2.37 -6.26 21.93
N ASP A 35 1.25 -5.60 22.05
CA ASP A 35 -0.11 -6.09 21.83
C ASP A 35 -0.58 -5.98 20.38
N VAL A 36 0.10 -5.18 19.56
CA VAL A 36 -0.22 -5.04 18.13
C VAL A 36 0.08 -6.35 17.38
N ARG A 37 -0.94 -6.87 16.70
CA ARG A 37 -0.86 -8.10 15.91
C ARG A 37 -1.39 -7.87 14.51
N VAL A 38 -1.07 -8.80 13.60
CA VAL A 38 -1.72 -8.87 12.29
C VAL A 38 -3.06 -9.58 12.48
N GLU A 39 -4.12 -8.90 12.07
CA GLU A 39 -5.45 -9.46 11.90
C GLU A 39 -5.68 -9.71 10.40
N ARG A 40 -6.39 -10.78 10.08
CA ARG A 40 -6.67 -11.16 8.70
C ARG A 40 -8.18 -11.21 8.54
N LEU A 41 -8.71 -10.51 7.55
CA LEU A 41 -10.11 -10.59 7.19
C LEU A 41 -10.22 -11.33 5.86
N ALA A 42 -10.89 -12.47 5.85
CA ALA A 42 -11.16 -13.20 4.62
C ALA A 42 -12.36 -12.60 3.87
N ALA A 43 -12.41 -12.80 2.56
CA ALA A 43 -13.54 -12.34 1.74
C ALA A 43 -14.86 -12.96 2.21
N GLY A 44 -15.85 -12.11 2.48
CA GLY A 44 -17.16 -12.49 3.00
C GLY A 44 -17.27 -12.50 4.52
N GLU A 45 -16.18 -12.22 5.25
CA GLU A 45 -16.22 -11.99 6.70
C GLU A 45 -16.48 -10.51 7.01
N ALA A 46 -17.05 -10.23 8.16
CA ALA A 46 -17.23 -8.88 8.68
C ALA A 46 -16.12 -8.55 9.69
N PRO A 47 -15.60 -7.32 9.70
CA PRO A 47 -14.64 -6.91 10.72
C PRO A 47 -15.29 -6.88 12.11
N THR A 48 -14.53 -7.23 13.14
CA THR A 48 -15.01 -7.30 14.51
C THR A 48 -14.55 -6.14 15.40
N SER A 49 -13.62 -5.33 14.90
CA SER A 49 -13.05 -4.18 15.62
C SER A 49 -12.45 -3.16 14.64
N THR A 50 -12.29 -1.92 15.08
CA THR A 50 -11.56 -0.90 14.33
C THR A 50 -10.06 -1.24 14.36
N PRO A 51 -9.40 -1.39 13.19
CA PRO A 51 -7.96 -1.62 13.12
C PRO A 51 -7.17 -0.35 13.41
N ILE A 52 -5.88 -0.49 13.78
CA ILE A 52 -4.97 0.67 13.86
C ILE A 52 -4.40 1.08 12.49
N ALA A 53 -4.34 0.15 11.56
CA ALA A 53 -3.95 0.38 10.17
C ALA A 53 -4.52 -0.74 9.28
N VAL A 54 -4.74 -0.43 8.01
CA VAL A 54 -5.24 -1.38 7.00
C VAL A 54 -4.20 -1.57 5.91
N VAL A 55 -4.02 -2.81 5.47
CA VAL A 55 -3.19 -3.18 4.32
C VAL A 55 -4.04 -3.89 3.28
N LEU A 56 -4.08 -3.35 2.07
CA LEU A 56 -4.72 -3.92 0.90
C LEU A 56 -3.67 -4.14 -0.20
N GLY A 57 -3.35 -5.38 -0.47
CA GLY A 57 -2.36 -5.75 -1.47
C GLY A 57 -2.93 -5.93 -2.88
N SER A 58 -2.16 -6.57 -3.74
CA SER A 58 -2.50 -6.76 -5.15
C SER A 58 -3.13 -8.11 -5.43
N THR A 59 -4.00 -8.13 -6.42
CA THR A 59 -4.55 -9.34 -7.03
C THR A 59 -4.24 -9.41 -8.53
N THR A 60 -4.65 -10.48 -9.19
CA THR A 60 -4.57 -10.63 -10.66
C THR A 60 -5.82 -10.08 -11.34
N ASP A 61 -5.71 -9.68 -12.62
CA ASP A 61 -6.85 -9.16 -13.39
C ASP A 61 -8.08 -10.10 -13.41
N PRO A 62 -7.93 -11.43 -13.54
CA PRO A 62 -9.06 -12.35 -13.44
C PRO A 62 -9.76 -12.34 -12.08
N ALA A 63 -9.04 -12.04 -10.98
CA ALA A 63 -9.59 -12.04 -9.64
C ALA A 63 -10.13 -10.65 -9.20
N LEU A 64 -9.89 -9.58 -9.98
CA LEU A 64 -10.41 -8.23 -9.69
C LEU A 64 -11.92 -8.18 -9.39
N PRO A 65 -12.82 -8.86 -10.14
CA PRO A 65 -14.26 -8.83 -9.83
C PRO A 65 -14.56 -9.37 -8.43
N ARG A 66 -13.87 -10.46 -8.01
CA ARG A 66 -14.03 -11.02 -6.68
C ARG A 66 -13.46 -10.11 -5.60
N LEU A 67 -12.34 -9.44 -5.85
CA LEU A 67 -11.80 -8.44 -4.93
C LEU A 67 -12.76 -7.27 -4.75
N LEU A 68 -13.32 -6.73 -5.84
CA LEU A 68 -14.29 -5.64 -5.79
C LEU A 68 -15.57 -6.02 -5.05
N GLU A 69 -16.05 -7.25 -5.24
CA GLU A 69 -17.20 -7.78 -4.50
C GLU A 69 -16.89 -7.84 -2.99
N ALA A 70 -15.74 -8.40 -2.60
CA ALA A 70 -15.32 -8.49 -1.21
C ALA A 70 -15.16 -7.09 -0.58
N LEU A 71 -14.56 -6.14 -1.29
CA LEU A 71 -14.39 -4.76 -0.83
C LEU A 71 -15.73 -4.05 -0.63
N ARG A 72 -16.71 -4.26 -1.52
CA ARG A 72 -18.07 -3.69 -1.34
C ARG A 72 -18.76 -4.24 -0.10
N GLY A 73 -18.46 -5.49 0.29
CA GLY A 73 -19.01 -6.10 1.51
C GLY A 73 -18.53 -5.45 2.81
N VAL A 74 -17.44 -4.67 2.77
CA VAL A 74 -16.86 -3.95 3.91
C VAL A 74 -16.66 -2.45 3.61
N GLN A 75 -17.34 -1.93 2.60
CA GLN A 75 -17.13 -0.55 2.14
C GLN A 75 -17.45 0.45 3.23
N ASP A 76 -18.58 0.31 3.92
CA ASP A 76 -19.00 1.23 4.98
C ASP A 76 -18.01 1.25 6.15
N ASP A 77 -17.46 0.07 6.53
CA ASP A 77 -16.40 -0.03 7.55
C ASP A 77 -15.13 0.69 7.08
N LEU A 78 -14.72 0.45 5.84
CA LEU A 78 -13.51 1.04 5.27
C LEU A 78 -13.62 2.57 5.15
N GLU A 79 -14.79 3.09 4.73
CA GLU A 79 -15.09 4.52 4.69
C GLU A 79 -15.02 5.13 6.09
N GLY A 80 -15.65 4.50 7.08
CA GLY A 80 -15.62 4.95 8.46
C GLY A 80 -14.20 4.98 9.03
N TRP A 81 -13.38 3.97 8.77
CA TRP A 81 -11.98 3.96 9.20
C TRP A 81 -11.15 5.07 8.54
N ILE A 82 -11.37 5.32 7.25
CA ILE A 82 -10.69 6.40 6.52
C ILE A 82 -11.08 7.77 7.09
N GLU A 83 -12.36 7.99 7.39
CA GLU A 83 -12.89 9.22 8.00
C GLU A 83 -12.32 9.43 9.42
N ASP A 84 -12.16 8.35 10.19
CA ASP A 84 -11.53 8.35 11.51
C ASP A 84 -9.99 8.52 11.45
N GLY A 85 -9.41 8.61 10.25
CA GLY A 85 -7.98 8.81 10.05
C GLY A 85 -7.13 7.54 10.18
N VAL A 86 -7.73 6.34 10.20
CA VAL A 86 -6.99 5.07 10.19
C VAL A 86 -6.18 4.96 8.89
N PRO A 87 -4.83 4.80 8.97
CA PRO A 87 -4.02 4.71 7.78
C PRO A 87 -4.33 3.46 6.95
N VAL A 88 -4.49 3.64 5.65
CA VAL A 88 -4.70 2.57 4.67
C VAL A 88 -3.53 2.54 3.69
N LEU A 89 -2.75 1.46 3.70
CA LEU A 89 -1.76 1.20 2.65
C LEU A 89 -2.38 0.33 1.56
N ALA A 90 -2.51 0.87 0.35
CA ALA A 90 -3.03 0.16 -0.81
C ALA A 90 -1.93 -0.03 -1.87
N VAL A 91 -1.74 -1.27 -2.36
CA VAL A 91 -0.67 -1.61 -3.30
C VAL A 91 -1.23 -2.15 -4.60
N GLY A 92 -0.72 -1.66 -5.73
CA GLY A 92 -1.00 -2.19 -7.06
C GLY A 92 -2.50 -2.22 -7.40
N THR A 93 -3.06 -3.39 -7.69
CA THR A 93 -4.49 -3.53 -8.02
C THR A 93 -5.42 -3.27 -6.83
N GLY A 94 -4.96 -3.40 -5.59
CA GLY A 94 -5.70 -2.94 -4.42
C GLY A 94 -5.90 -1.43 -4.44
N LEU A 95 -4.86 -0.66 -4.80
CA LEU A 95 -4.99 0.77 -5.00
C LEU A 95 -5.95 1.10 -6.16
N GLU A 96 -5.88 0.35 -7.28
CA GLU A 96 -6.81 0.52 -8.41
C GLU A 96 -8.27 0.32 -7.99
N ALA A 97 -8.53 -0.70 -7.15
CA ALA A 97 -9.86 -1.04 -6.66
C ALA A 97 -10.47 0.07 -5.76
N LEU A 98 -9.63 0.83 -5.04
CA LEU A 98 -10.08 2.00 -4.27
C LEU A 98 -10.39 3.20 -5.16
N GLY A 99 -9.91 3.24 -6.40
CA GLY A 99 -10.21 4.27 -7.39
C GLY A 99 -11.67 4.26 -7.85
N ARG A 100 -12.03 5.17 -8.78
CA ARG A 100 -13.37 5.22 -9.40
C ARG A 100 -13.56 4.15 -10.47
N GLY A 101 -12.49 3.58 -11.00
CA GLY A 101 -12.61 2.57 -12.02
C GLY A 101 -11.28 2.05 -12.54
N ILE A 102 -11.37 0.88 -13.16
CA ILE A 102 -10.24 0.13 -13.73
C ILE A 102 -10.56 -0.15 -15.19
N VAL A 103 -9.76 0.39 -16.10
CA VAL A 103 -9.91 0.15 -17.54
C VAL A 103 -9.13 -1.11 -17.91
N LEU A 104 -9.84 -2.14 -18.32
CA LEU A 104 -9.31 -3.39 -18.87
C LEU A 104 -9.46 -3.37 -20.40
N PRO A 105 -8.76 -4.22 -21.15
CA PRO A 105 -8.82 -4.22 -22.63
C PRO A 105 -10.23 -4.34 -23.21
N GLU A 106 -11.10 -5.13 -22.59
CA GLU A 106 -12.43 -5.45 -23.11
C GLU A 106 -13.58 -4.86 -22.27
N ARG A 107 -13.28 -4.29 -21.11
CA ARG A 107 -14.29 -3.75 -20.18
C ARG A 107 -13.71 -2.75 -19.19
N ARG A 108 -14.59 -1.96 -18.61
CA ARG A 108 -14.30 -1.17 -17.41
C ARG A 108 -14.95 -1.85 -16.21
N LEU A 109 -14.25 -1.82 -15.07
CA LEU A 109 -14.81 -2.17 -13.76
C LEU A 109 -14.94 -0.90 -12.92
N ASP A 110 -16.06 -0.77 -12.22
CA ASP A 110 -16.24 0.31 -11.25
C ASP A 110 -15.53 -0.07 -9.95
N GLY A 111 -14.64 0.82 -9.47
CA GLY A 111 -14.00 0.71 -8.18
C GLY A 111 -14.90 1.25 -7.05
N LEU A 112 -14.31 1.44 -5.86
CA LEU A 112 -15.05 1.94 -4.70
C LEU A 112 -15.24 3.47 -4.71
N GLY A 113 -14.42 4.21 -5.46
CA GLY A 113 -14.49 5.69 -5.50
C GLY A 113 -13.88 6.40 -4.31
N LEU A 114 -13.16 5.69 -3.42
CA LEU A 114 -12.51 6.23 -2.22
C LEU A 114 -11.25 7.05 -2.56
N VAL A 115 -10.67 6.80 -3.73
CA VAL A 115 -9.55 7.57 -4.28
C VAL A 115 -10.04 8.25 -5.57
N PRO A 116 -9.89 9.58 -5.72
CA PRO A 116 -10.30 10.29 -6.92
C PRO A 116 -9.31 10.06 -8.07
N ALA A 117 -9.36 8.86 -8.62
CA ALA A 117 -8.46 8.38 -9.66
C ALA A 117 -9.12 7.28 -10.52
N VAL A 118 -8.55 7.05 -11.71
CA VAL A 118 -8.89 5.94 -12.59
C VAL A 118 -7.62 5.20 -12.98
N ALA A 119 -7.65 3.86 -12.94
CA ALA A 119 -6.56 3.04 -13.45
C ALA A 119 -6.72 2.86 -14.97
N GLU A 120 -5.75 3.35 -15.75
CA GLU A 120 -5.76 3.33 -17.22
C GLU A 120 -4.58 2.49 -17.76
N PRO A 121 -4.75 1.83 -18.91
CA PRO A 121 -3.68 1.06 -19.54
C PRO A 121 -2.44 1.92 -19.80
N LEU A 122 -1.27 1.35 -19.52
CA LEU A 122 0.01 1.87 -19.97
C LEU A 122 0.29 1.38 -21.41
N PRO A 123 1.15 2.08 -22.17
CA PRO A 123 1.56 1.66 -23.51
C PRO A 123 2.26 0.28 -23.53
N SER A 124 2.94 -0.06 -22.42
CA SER A 124 3.59 -1.35 -22.20
C SER A 124 3.57 -1.71 -20.72
N ARG A 125 3.74 -3.00 -20.41
CA ARG A 125 3.87 -3.46 -19.03
C ARG A 125 5.09 -2.86 -18.37
N ALA A 126 4.91 -2.26 -17.21
CA ALA A 126 6.00 -1.85 -16.34
C ALA A 126 6.44 -3.05 -15.50
N ALA A 127 7.73 -3.42 -15.58
CA ALA A 127 8.32 -4.49 -14.79
C ALA A 127 9.80 -4.17 -14.52
N GLY A 128 10.15 -3.94 -13.28
CA GLY A 128 11.52 -3.57 -12.90
C GLY A 128 11.60 -2.80 -11.58
N ASP A 129 12.76 -2.20 -11.37
CA ASP A 129 12.96 -1.36 -10.19
C ASP A 129 12.21 -0.03 -10.32
N LEU A 130 11.62 0.40 -9.23
CA LEU A 130 10.96 1.70 -9.11
C LEU A 130 11.60 2.49 -7.96
N VAL A 131 12.00 3.73 -8.26
CA VAL A 131 12.52 4.70 -7.28
C VAL A 131 11.65 5.95 -7.33
N VAL A 132 11.14 6.34 -6.18
CA VAL A 132 10.19 7.46 -6.05
C VAL A 132 10.67 8.43 -4.98
N ARG A 133 10.80 9.71 -5.31
CA ARG A 133 11.03 10.78 -4.33
C ARG A 133 9.71 11.15 -3.66
N ALA A 134 9.59 10.80 -2.38
CA ALA A 134 8.42 11.07 -1.54
C ALA A 134 8.77 11.92 -0.32
N ALA A 135 7.79 12.23 0.53
CA ALA A 135 8.00 13.00 1.77
C ALA A 135 8.95 12.29 2.75
N GLU A 136 8.93 10.95 2.79
CA GLU A 136 9.80 10.11 3.63
C GLU A 136 11.19 9.88 3.00
N GLY A 137 11.51 10.57 1.92
CA GLY A 137 12.75 10.43 1.15
C GLY A 137 12.57 9.53 -0.08
N ASP A 138 13.66 8.99 -0.60
CA ASP A 138 13.61 8.11 -1.76
C ASP A 138 13.06 6.74 -1.37
N LEU A 139 11.89 6.41 -1.84
CA LEU A 139 11.30 5.07 -1.70
C LEU A 139 11.80 4.18 -2.83
N VAL A 140 12.08 2.91 -2.49
CA VAL A 140 12.55 1.93 -3.45
C VAL A 140 11.69 0.66 -3.43
N GLY A 141 11.45 0.08 -4.59
CA GLY A 141 10.69 -1.14 -4.74
C GLY A 141 10.84 -1.73 -6.12
N TYR A 142 9.98 -2.64 -6.47
CA TYR A 142 9.82 -3.04 -7.87
C TYR A 142 8.37 -2.84 -8.30
N GLU A 143 8.18 -2.57 -9.56
CA GLU A 143 6.87 -2.43 -10.19
C GLU A 143 6.59 -3.62 -11.12
N ASN A 144 5.33 -4.01 -11.18
CA ASN A 144 4.90 -5.13 -12.02
C ASN A 144 3.42 -4.98 -12.38
N HIS A 145 3.12 -4.06 -13.29
CA HIS A 145 1.74 -3.69 -13.64
C HIS A 145 1.60 -3.27 -15.10
N SER A 146 0.36 -3.24 -15.60
CA SER A 146 0.02 -2.86 -16.97
C SER A 146 -0.83 -1.59 -17.03
N ARG A 147 -1.12 -0.98 -15.88
CA ARG A 147 -1.94 0.25 -15.77
C ARG A 147 -1.24 1.27 -14.89
N GLY A 148 -1.41 2.54 -15.23
CA GLY A 148 -1.07 3.68 -14.39
C GLY A 148 -2.31 4.26 -13.72
N LEU A 149 -2.13 5.01 -12.63
CA LEU A 149 -3.20 5.70 -11.94
C LEU A 149 -3.29 7.14 -12.45
N VAL A 150 -4.43 7.49 -13.01
CA VAL A 150 -4.72 8.87 -13.45
C VAL A 150 -5.46 9.57 -12.31
N LEU A 151 -4.75 10.42 -11.60
CA LEU A 151 -5.30 11.21 -10.50
C LEU A 151 -6.10 12.40 -11.03
N ASP A 152 -7.15 12.78 -10.31
CA ASP A 152 -7.86 14.02 -10.59
C ASP A 152 -7.00 15.25 -10.29
N ALA A 153 -7.39 16.39 -10.87
CA ALA A 153 -6.69 17.64 -10.63
C ALA A 153 -6.64 18.00 -9.13
N GLY A 154 -5.45 18.31 -8.64
CA GLY A 154 -5.24 18.68 -7.23
C GLY A 154 -5.07 17.51 -6.26
N VAL A 155 -5.21 16.27 -6.69
CA VAL A 155 -4.92 15.10 -5.85
C VAL A 155 -3.41 14.84 -5.83
N PRO A 156 -2.75 14.84 -4.67
CA PRO A 156 -1.32 14.64 -4.60
C PRO A 156 -0.95 13.17 -4.85
N ALA A 157 0.05 12.94 -5.70
CA ALA A 157 0.70 11.63 -5.82
C ALA A 157 1.49 11.30 -4.53
N LEU A 158 1.82 10.03 -4.32
CA LEU A 158 2.75 9.61 -3.28
C LEU A 158 4.11 10.27 -3.47
N GLY A 159 4.60 10.34 -4.71
CA GLY A 159 5.84 11.01 -5.02
C GLY A 159 6.15 11.08 -6.51
N THR A 160 7.34 11.60 -6.82
CA THR A 160 7.85 11.77 -8.19
C THR A 160 8.79 10.61 -8.53
N VAL A 161 8.57 9.97 -9.67
CA VAL A 161 9.41 8.88 -10.17
C VAL A 161 10.79 9.41 -10.54
N GLN A 162 11.83 8.79 -9.98
CA GLN A 162 13.23 9.04 -10.33
C GLN A 162 13.76 7.97 -11.30
N ARG A 163 13.25 6.73 -11.14
CA ARG A 163 13.52 5.59 -12.03
C ARG A 163 12.31 4.66 -12.06
N GLY A 164 12.06 4.03 -13.20
CA GLY A 164 10.89 3.19 -13.46
C GLY A 164 9.80 3.94 -14.20
N VAL A 165 8.61 3.40 -14.21
CA VAL A 165 7.44 3.91 -14.93
C VAL A 165 6.43 4.57 -13.99
N GLY A 166 6.16 3.94 -12.82
CA GLY A 166 5.13 4.37 -11.88
C GLY A 166 3.77 4.45 -12.57
N ASP A 167 3.11 5.59 -12.45
CA ASP A 167 1.81 5.83 -13.10
C ASP A 167 1.93 6.23 -14.60
N GLY A 168 3.16 6.19 -15.17
CA GLY A 168 3.40 6.54 -16.58
C GLY A 168 3.33 8.04 -16.87
N ARG A 169 3.27 8.88 -15.83
CA ARG A 169 3.14 10.34 -15.89
C ARG A 169 4.21 11.07 -15.06
N GLY A 170 5.29 10.36 -14.69
CA GLY A 170 6.37 10.89 -13.86
C GLY A 170 6.08 10.87 -12.35
N SER A 171 4.97 10.28 -11.94
CA SER A 171 4.57 10.12 -10.55
C SER A 171 4.28 8.66 -10.22
N ASP A 172 4.19 8.33 -8.93
CA ASP A 172 3.71 7.06 -8.42
C ASP A 172 2.70 7.27 -7.31
N GLY A 173 1.64 6.48 -7.39
CA GLY A 173 0.66 6.30 -6.34
C GLY A 173 -0.12 7.55 -5.93
N VAL A 174 -0.58 7.59 -4.69
CA VAL A 174 -1.46 8.65 -4.18
C VAL A 174 -1.29 8.84 -2.67
N ARG A 175 -1.52 10.08 -2.21
CA ARG A 175 -1.87 10.43 -0.83
C ARG A 175 -3.23 11.10 -0.83
N HIS A 176 -4.22 10.44 -0.22
CA HIS A 176 -5.58 10.98 -0.15
C HIS A 176 -6.21 10.68 1.21
N GLY A 177 -6.40 11.71 2.04
CA GLY A 177 -6.79 11.50 3.43
C GLY A 177 -5.78 10.62 4.16
N SER A 178 -6.25 9.54 4.78
CA SER A 178 -5.43 8.53 5.43
C SER A 178 -4.94 7.42 4.48
N ILE A 179 -5.30 7.48 3.17
CA ILE A 179 -4.88 6.50 2.17
C ILE A 179 -3.50 6.85 1.62
N ILE A 180 -2.62 5.85 1.64
CA ILE A 180 -1.33 5.84 0.97
C ILE A 180 -1.34 4.72 -0.06
N GLY A 181 -1.23 5.07 -1.34
CA GLY A 181 -1.23 4.11 -2.43
C GLY A 181 0.08 4.10 -3.19
N THR A 182 0.53 2.94 -3.70
CA THR A 182 1.76 2.82 -4.49
C THR A 182 1.71 1.67 -5.49
N ARG A 183 2.54 1.75 -6.53
CA ARG A 183 2.81 0.63 -7.47
C ARG A 183 3.97 -0.25 -7.03
N MET A 184 4.65 0.09 -5.93
CA MET A 184 5.77 -0.69 -5.41
C MET A 184 5.30 -1.93 -4.69
N HIS A 185 5.77 -3.08 -5.15
CA HIS A 185 5.45 -4.38 -4.57
C HIS A 185 6.51 -4.90 -3.61
N GLY A 186 6.11 -5.91 -2.85
CA GLY A 186 6.75 -6.98 -2.25
C GLY A 186 7.74 -6.93 -1.14
N PRO A 187 7.32 -6.86 0.06
CA PRO A 187 6.54 -5.83 0.75
C PRO A 187 7.29 -4.49 0.74
N VAL A 188 6.63 -3.45 0.26
CA VAL A 188 7.26 -2.12 0.10
C VAL A 188 7.81 -1.57 1.41
N LEU A 189 7.12 -1.81 2.53
CA LEU A 189 7.50 -1.29 3.85
C LEU A 189 8.78 -1.92 4.40
N ALA A 190 9.10 -3.17 4.03
CA ALA A 190 10.34 -3.81 4.45
C ALA A 190 11.59 -3.14 3.85
N LYS A 191 11.45 -2.56 2.67
CA LYS A 191 12.53 -1.81 2.00
C LYS A 191 12.56 -0.33 2.39
N ASN A 192 11.46 0.20 2.92
CA ASN A 192 11.27 1.61 3.23
C ASN A 192 10.82 1.82 4.68
N PRO A 193 11.72 1.61 5.67
CA PRO A 193 11.39 1.74 7.09
C PRO A 193 10.78 3.09 7.47
N ALA A 194 11.25 4.19 6.87
CA ALA A 194 10.73 5.53 7.14
C ALA A 194 9.23 5.66 6.76
N LEU A 195 8.80 5.04 5.65
CA LEU A 195 7.39 5.01 5.29
C LEU A 195 6.57 4.16 6.27
N ALA A 196 7.12 3.01 6.71
CA ALA A 196 6.46 2.18 7.71
C ALA A 196 6.28 2.92 9.04
N ASP A 197 7.31 3.66 9.48
CA ASP A 197 7.27 4.44 10.72
C ASP A 197 6.32 5.65 10.61
N ALA A 198 6.20 6.27 9.43
CA ALA A 198 5.23 7.34 9.18
C ALA A 198 3.78 6.81 9.26
N ILE A 199 3.50 5.63 8.70
CA ILE A 199 2.18 4.98 8.81
C ILE A 199 1.89 4.64 10.27
N LEU A 200 2.84 4.07 11.01
CA LEU A 200 2.67 3.74 12.42
C LEU A 200 2.52 4.99 13.29
N ALA A 201 3.23 6.06 12.98
CA ALA A 201 3.08 7.34 13.69
C ALA A 201 1.66 7.90 13.57
N ALA A 202 1.07 7.82 12.38
CA ALA A 202 -0.34 8.16 12.17
C ALA A 202 -1.28 7.22 12.92
N ALA A 203 -1.02 5.90 12.85
CA ALA A 203 -1.83 4.87 13.51
C ALA A 203 -1.85 4.97 15.05
N LEU A 204 -0.73 5.37 15.64
CA LEU A 204 -0.52 5.38 17.09
C LEU A 204 -0.61 6.79 17.71
N GLY A 205 -0.87 7.80 16.88
CA GLY A 205 -1.04 9.20 17.32
C GLY A 205 0.24 9.87 17.81
N GLY A 206 1.42 9.40 17.39
CA GLY A 206 2.70 9.98 17.78
C GLY A 206 3.92 9.32 17.13
N PRO A 207 5.11 9.93 17.30
CA PRO A 207 6.33 9.45 16.66
C PRO A 207 6.71 8.03 17.12
N VAL A 208 7.11 7.21 16.18
CA VAL A 208 7.54 5.81 16.42
C VAL A 208 9.05 5.76 16.53
N SER A 209 9.55 5.09 17.58
CA SER A 209 10.98 4.87 17.81
C SER A 209 11.26 3.39 18.00
N VAL A 210 11.64 2.72 16.92
CA VAL A 210 11.99 1.29 16.96
C VAL A 210 13.31 1.06 17.69
N ARG A 211 13.41 -0.05 18.45
CA ARG A 211 14.58 -0.36 19.30
C ARG A 211 14.89 -1.86 19.26
N GLY A 212 16.12 -2.18 19.61
CA GLY A 212 16.61 -3.55 19.75
C GLY A 212 17.42 -4.03 18.54
N GLU A 213 18.21 -5.07 18.76
CA GLU A 213 19.15 -5.61 17.78
C GLU A 213 18.44 -6.10 16.50
N THR A 214 17.28 -6.73 16.65
CA THR A 214 16.49 -7.23 15.51
C THR A 214 16.00 -6.08 14.62
N ALA A 215 15.53 -4.99 15.22
CA ALA A 215 15.13 -3.79 14.49
C ALA A 215 16.31 -3.16 13.75
N ALA A 216 17.44 -3.00 14.44
CA ALA A 216 18.65 -2.46 13.83
C ALA A 216 19.17 -3.33 12.68
N ALA A 217 19.12 -4.66 12.81
CA ALA A 217 19.50 -5.58 11.75
C ALA A 217 18.58 -5.49 10.53
N ALA A 218 17.25 -5.38 10.74
CA ALA A 218 16.28 -5.19 9.68
C ALA A 218 16.47 -3.86 8.94
N ASP A 219 16.68 -2.77 9.67
CA ASP A 219 16.91 -1.45 9.08
C ASP A 219 18.25 -1.40 8.32
N ALA A 220 19.30 -2.05 8.84
CA ALA A 220 20.57 -2.18 8.13
C ALA A 220 20.43 -3.01 6.83
N ALA A 221 19.61 -4.06 6.83
CA ALA A 221 19.30 -4.82 5.61
C ALA A 221 18.54 -3.97 4.58
N ALA A 222 17.53 -3.23 5.01
CA ALA A 222 16.79 -2.28 4.18
C ALA A 222 17.73 -1.21 3.59
N ALA A 223 18.64 -0.64 4.40
CA ALA A 223 19.60 0.36 3.96
C ALA A 223 20.53 -0.18 2.86
N ARG A 224 21.02 -1.43 2.98
CA ARG A 224 21.87 -2.06 1.93
C ARG A 224 21.09 -2.24 0.62
N ILE A 225 19.85 -2.71 0.66
CA ILE A 225 19.00 -2.88 -0.52
C ILE A 225 18.76 -1.52 -1.18
N ARG A 226 18.40 -0.51 -0.39
CA ARG A 226 18.16 0.86 -0.87
C ARG A 226 19.42 1.45 -1.53
N ALA A 227 20.58 1.31 -0.89
CA ALA A 227 21.85 1.82 -1.44
C ALA A 227 22.17 1.17 -2.80
N ALA A 228 21.97 -0.14 -2.94
CA ALA A 228 22.18 -0.84 -4.20
C ALA A 228 21.24 -0.37 -5.31
N LEU A 229 19.95 -0.19 -4.99
CA LEU A 229 18.94 0.29 -5.93
C LEU A 229 19.17 1.75 -6.34
N LEU A 230 19.56 2.61 -5.41
CA LEU A 230 19.85 4.03 -5.69
C LEU A 230 21.16 4.23 -6.49
N ALA A 231 22.18 3.39 -6.26
CA ALA A 231 23.45 3.50 -7.00
C ALA A 231 23.34 3.06 -8.48
N SER A 232 22.33 2.27 -8.83
CA SER A 232 22.06 1.84 -10.21
C SER A 232 21.07 2.76 -10.96
N ALA A 233 20.73 3.89 -10.35
CA ALA A 233 19.79 4.89 -10.88
C ALA A 233 20.49 5.91 -11.80
#